data_f5fdb41824f5fe31861d332038b279fa
#
_entry.id   f5fdb41824f5fe31861d332038b279fa
#
_cell.length_a   1.000
_cell.length_b   1.000
_cell.length_c   1.000
_cell.angle_alpha   90.00
_cell.angle_beta   90.00
_cell.angle_gamma   90.00
#
_symmetry.space_group_name_H-M   'P 1'
#
loop_
_entity.id
_entity.type
_entity.pdbx_description
1 polymer ?
#
loop_
_entity_poly.entity_id
_entity_poly.type
_entity_poly.pdbx_seq_one_letter_code
_entity_poly.pdbx_strand_id
1 'polypeptide(L)'
;MTQRSTKTAFSPWEMVALESFQTPEHTQASQWRRSWRAATTWIMGREASEHQAKEESELRKLSEVALSHWVPAIDWTPAARALSQVTEGYVDAPVVLFISPPHGGHAAVVSHWAQQQGVNCISAPTLNELTEGCLEWVERCGSQRQWVIPALERHFLRHTQGLQGVRELLERALSGRLGQGVIGCDSWTYAYLQHAVGLEGVPVVTLQALEGEQLAHYFAQLAGDGGVRPTVYSSRTGQPILADVSEDSADGERSYKELQRLAAHCRGHLGIAWHYWRERLREPVGNDESGRSQEQSEGQPKEPSKESSKELWLLDALAEAELASDTGDVATLLLHTLLIHGGLEDQALGYVLPFSSHEALNARLALARQGILRCHQGRWQVAPLSYASVRQLLESRNYLVDPL
;
A
#
# COMPACT_ATOMS: atom_id res chain seq x y z
N MET A 1 38.49 -11.27 -20.02
CA MET A 1 38.23 -10.50 -18.79
C MET A 1 36.75 -10.34 -18.69
N THR A 2 36.11 -11.23 -17.96
CA THR A 2 34.65 -11.27 -17.79
C THR A 2 34.30 -10.37 -16.59
N GLN A 3 33.68 -9.25 -16.86
CA GLN A 3 33.12 -8.40 -15.78
C GLN A 3 32.03 -9.22 -15.09
N ARG A 4 32.30 -9.64 -13.85
CA ARG A 4 31.27 -10.08 -12.92
C ARG A 4 30.44 -8.84 -12.60
N SER A 5 29.22 -8.77 -13.16
CA SER A 5 28.18 -7.85 -12.71
C SER A 5 27.93 -8.19 -11.24
N THR A 6 28.32 -7.32 -10.35
CA THR A 6 27.91 -7.36 -8.94
C THR A 6 26.41 -7.16 -8.92
N LYS A 7 25.63 -8.25 -8.71
CA LYS A 7 24.19 -8.15 -8.39
C LYS A 7 24.07 -7.15 -7.21
N THR A 8 23.56 -6.00 -7.49
CA THR A 8 23.22 -4.99 -6.46
C THR A 8 22.23 -5.67 -5.50
N ALA A 9 22.54 -5.66 -4.20
CA ALA A 9 21.65 -6.24 -3.20
C ALA A 9 20.26 -5.59 -3.35
N PHE A 10 19.24 -6.42 -3.54
CA PHE A 10 17.85 -5.96 -3.68
C PHE A 10 17.43 -5.13 -2.46
N SER A 11 16.90 -3.95 -2.70
CA SER A 11 16.27 -3.11 -1.68
C SER A 11 14.86 -2.73 -2.13
N PRO A 12 13.81 -3.02 -1.34
CA PRO A 12 12.45 -2.61 -1.65
C PRO A 12 12.22 -1.10 -1.48
N TRP A 13 13.26 -0.36 -1.09
CA TRP A 13 13.21 1.04 -0.70
C TRP A 13 13.91 1.96 -1.71
N GLU A 14 13.99 1.54 -2.97
CA GLU A 14 14.54 2.37 -4.04
C GLU A 14 13.63 3.57 -4.28
N MET A 15 14.21 4.78 -4.16
CA MET A 15 13.51 6.02 -4.49
C MET A 15 13.91 6.52 -5.86
N VAL A 16 12.91 6.91 -6.62
CA VAL A 16 13.08 7.42 -7.98
C VAL A 16 12.34 8.75 -8.14
N ALA A 17 12.80 9.58 -9.08
CA ALA A 17 12.01 10.71 -9.54
C ALA A 17 10.71 10.21 -10.18
N LEU A 18 9.61 10.94 -10.00
CA LEU A 18 8.30 10.52 -10.53
C LEU A 18 8.34 10.25 -12.04
N GLU A 19 9.11 11.01 -12.79
CA GLU A 19 9.30 10.84 -14.24
C GLU A 19 9.99 9.52 -14.61
N SER A 20 10.75 8.95 -13.70
CA SER A 20 11.48 7.68 -13.86
C SER A 20 10.72 6.48 -13.28
N PHE A 21 9.58 6.72 -12.66
CA PHE A 21 8.76 5.66 -12.05
C PHE A 21 8.26 4.67 -13.10
N GLN A 22 8.40 3.39 -12.83
CA GLN A 22 7.96 2.32 -13.73
C GLN A 22 7.03 1.38 -12.96
N THR A 23 5.85 1.14 -13.53
CA THR A 23 4.94 0.10 -13.04
C THR A 23 5.45 -1.28 -13.45
N PRO A 24 5.10 -2.36 -12.71
CA PRO A 24 5.47 -3.72 -13.08
C PRO A 24 5.09 -4.05 -14.52
N GLU A 25 5.93 -4.82 -15.23
CA GLU A 25 5.75 -5.13 -16.67
C GLU A 25 4.37 -5.68 -16.99
N HIS A 26 3.80 -6.51 -16.11
CA HIS A 26 2.49 -7.12 -16.31
C HIS A 26 1.30 -6.20 -16.00
N THR A 27 1.52 -5.02 -15.41
CA THR A 27 0.43 -4.04 -15.12
C THR A 27 -0.10 -3.41 -16.40
N GLN A 28 0.74 -3.25 -17.42
CA GLN A 28 0.34 -2.65 -18.71
C GLN A 28 -0.57 -3.57 -19.54
N ALA A 29 -0.65 -4.84 -19.22
CA ALA A 29 -1.51 -5.80 -19.91
C ALA A 29 -2.96 -5.73 -19.40
N SER A 30 -3.68 -4.64 -19.70
CA SER A 30 -5.14 -4.54 -19.51
C SER A 30 -5.93 -5.67 -20.20
N GLN A 31 -5.30 -6.44 -21.08
CA GLN A 31 -5.81 -7.66 -21.69
C GLN A 31 -5.87 -8.84 -20.71
N TRP A 32 -5.17 -8.81 -19.59
CA TRP A 32 -5.08 -9.92 -18.64
C TRP A 32 -6.39 -10.25 -17.92
N ARG A 33 -7.22 -9.27 -17.62
CA ARG A 33 -8.53 -9.53 -16.95
C ARG A 33 -9.50 -10.32 -17.83
N ARG A 34 -9.44 -10.19 -19.15
CA ARG A 34 -10.25 -11.01 -20.08
C ARG A 34 -9.65 -12.40 -20.28
N SER A 35 -8.32 -12.52 -20.34
CA SER A 35 -7.60 -13.79 -20.46
C SER A 35 -7.64 -14.61 -19.17
N TRP A 36 -7.75 -13.97 -18.00
CA TRP A 36 -7.82 -14.70 -16.74
C TRP A 36 -9.07 -15.56 -16.60
N ARG A 37 -10.25 -15.06 -16.94
CA ARG A 37 -11.49 -15.87 -16.93
C ARG A 37 -11.44 -17.01 -17.95
N ALA A 38 -10.69 -16.86 -19.03
CA ALA A 38 -10.47 -17.90 -20.03
C ALA A 38 -9.34 -18.87 -19.67
N ALA A 39 -8.28 -18.42 -18.97
CA ALA A 39 -7.12 -19.26 -18.64
C ALA A 39 -7.33 -20.16 -17.42
N THR A 40 -8.27 -19.86 -16.53
CA THR A 40 -8.63 -20.75 -15.42
C THR A 40 -9.20 -22.08 -15.88
N THR A 41 -9.66 -22.18 -17.13
CA THR A 41 -10.21 -23.42 -17.71
C THR A 41 -9.15 -24.27 -18.42
N TRP A 42 -7.94 -23.79 -18.68
CA TRP A 42 -7.00 -24.45 -19.62
C TRP A 42 -5.70 -24.98 -19.02
N ILE A 43 -5.37 -24.71 -17.75
CA ILE A 43 -4.13 -25.22 -17.14
C ILE A 43 -4.47 -26.17 -15.97
N MET A 44 -5.09 -27.27 -16.28
CA MET A 44 -5.08 -28.47 -15.44
C MET A 44 -3.92 -29.41 -15.84
N GLY A 45 -2.69 -28.92 -15.73
CA GLY A 45 -1.53 -29.81 -15.67
C GLY A 45 -1.35 -30.23 -14.21
N ARG A 46 -1.79 -31.41 -13.86
CA ARG A 46 -1.45 -32.08 -12.60
C ARG A 46 0.03 -32.41 -12.62
N GLU A 47 0.87 -31.53 -12.06
CA GLU A 47 2.20 -31.93 -11.62
C GLU A 47 2.12 -32.32 -10.15
N ALA A 48 2.79 -33.42 -9.79
CA ALA A 48 2.81 -33.95 -8.44
C ALA A 48 3.47 -32.93 -7.50
N SER A 49 2.67 -32.28 -6.69
CA SER A 49 3.13 -31.47 -5.57
C SER A 49 3.23 -32.37 -4.34
N GLU A 50 4.20 -32.10 -3.46
CA GLU A 50 4.31 -32.79 -2.17
C GLU A 50 3.07 -32.57 -1.28
N HIS A 51 2.40 -31.44 -1.46
CA HIS A 51 1.15 -31.12 -0.77
C HIS A 51 -0.01 -31.06 -1.78
N GLN A 52 -1.12 -31.67 -1.42
CA GLN A 52 -2.35 -31.54 -2.21
C GLN A 52 -2.91 -30.12 -2.04
N ALA A 53 -3.50 -29.57 -3.13
CA ALA A 53 -4.27 -28.34 -3.06
C ALA A 53 -5.36 -28.47 -1.98
N LYS A 54 -5.56 -27.39 -1.19
CA LYS A 54 -6.58 -27.34 -0.14
C LYS A 54 -7.73 -26.45 -0.54
N GLU A 55 -8.95 -26.93 -0.28
CA GLU A 55 -10.14 -26.11 -0.43
C GLU A 55 -10.23 -25.06 0.71
N GLU A 56 -10.90 -23.95 0.44
CA GLU A 56 -11.07 -22.88 1.44
C GLU A 56 -11.77 -23.38 2.72
N SER A 57 -12.62 -24.38 2.61
CA SER A 57 -13.30 -25.05 3.73
C SER A 57 -12.36 -25.76 4.70
N GLU A 58 -11.16 -26.15 4.24
CA GLU A 58 -10.12 -26.83 5.03
C GLU A 58 -9.16 -25.84 5.69
N LEU A 59 -9.36 -24.55 5.44
CA LEU A 59 -8.50 -23.47 5.87
C LEU A 59 -9.29 -22.48 6.75
N ARG A 60 -8.65 -21.99 7.80
CA ARG A 60 -9.25 -20.96 8.66
C ARG A 60 -8.42 -19.67 8.64
N LYS A 61 -9.08 -18.54 8.90
CA LYS A 61 -8.38 -17.26 9.08
C LYS A 61 -7.47 -17.34 10.29
N LEU A 62 -6.25 -16.79 10.15
CA LEU A 62 -5.37 -16.61 11.29
C LEU A 62 -5.99 -15.62 12.28
N SER A 63 -5.69 -15.81 13.57
CA SER A 63 -6.00 -14.80 14.57
C SER A 63 -5.18 -13.53 14.32
N GLU A 64 -5.65 -12.37 14.79
CA GLU A 64 -4.95 -11.09 14.62
C GLU A 64 -3.56 -11.11 15.25
N VAL A 65 -3.39 -11.84 16.36
CA VAL A 65 -2.09 -12.03 17.02
C VAL A 65 -1.14 -12.83 16.13
N ALA A 66 -1.61 -13.94 15.55
CA ALA A 66 -0.82 -14.75 14.62
C ALA A 66 -0.47 -13.98 13.35
N LEU A 67 -1.43 -13.23 12.78
CA LEU A 67 -1.19 -12.36 11.63
C LEU A 67 -0.12 -11.29 11.94
N SER A 68 -0.17 -10.65 13.10
CA SER A 68 0.82 -9.65 13.49
C SER A 68 2.21 -10.25 13.75
N HIS A 69 2.28 -11.52 14.10
CA HIS A 69 3.54 -12.24 14.24
C HIS A 69 4.15 -12.59 12.87
N TRP A 70 3.36 -13.16 11.94
CA TRP A 70 3.85 -13.61 10.63
C TRP A 70 3.94 -12.50 9.58
N VAL A 71 3.10 -11.48 9.71
CA VAL A 71 3.05 -10.33 8.81
C VAL A 71 2.98 -9.06 9.65
N PRO A 72 4.08 -8.67 10.29
CA PRO A 72 4.13 -7.44 11.08
C PRO A 72 3.84 -6.21 10.22
N ALA A 73 3.58 -5.09 10.86
CA ALA A 73 3.42 -3.82 10.16
C ALA A 73 4.69 -3.47 9.38
N ILE A 74 4.54 -2.80 8.26
CA ILE A 74 5.67 -2.36 7.43
C ILE A 74 6.52 -1.38 8.24
N ASP A 75 7.83 -1.66 8.36
CA ASP A 75 8.80 -0.71 8.89
C ASP A 75 9.20 0.28 7.78
N TRP A 76 8.75 1.52 7.90
CA TRP A 76 9.06 2.59 6.95
C TRP A 76 10.40 3.30 7.24
N THR A 77 11.13 2.90 8.27
CA THR A 77 12.42 3.51 8.63
C THR A 77 13.47 3.41 7.52
N PRO A 78 13.60 2.27 6.79
CA PRO A 78 14.53 2.20 5.68
C PRO A 78 14.15 3.12 4.51
N ALA A 79 12.85 3.28 4.22
CA ALA A 79 12.37 4.24 3.22
C ALA A 79 12.71 5.69 3.61
N ALA A 80 12.62 6.04 4.91
CA ALA A 80 13.03 7.34 5.41
C ALA A 80 14.54 7.60 5.22
N ARG A 81 15.37 6.56 5.37
CA ARG A 81 16.81 6.67 5.06
C ARG A 81 17.06 6.88 3.57
N ALA A 82 16.33 6.17 2.71
CA ALA A 82 16.40 6.37 1.27
C ALA A 82 15.97 7.80 0.88
N LEU A 83 14.92 8.34 1.54
CA LEU A 83 14.51 9.73 1.36
C LEU A 83 15.63 10.71 1.74
N SER A 84 16.36 10.45 2.83
CA SER A 84 17.52 11.29 3.21
C SER A 84 18.58 11.34 2.11
N GLN A 85 18.92 10.19 1.53
CA GLN A 85 19.91 10.12 0.45
C GLN A 85 19.47 10.89 -0.80
N VAL A 86 18.19 10.78 -1.14
CA VAL A 86 17.64 11.48 -2.32
C VAL A 86 17.54 12.98 -2.09
N THR A 87 17.11 13.42 -0.89
CA THR A 87 17.00 14.86 -0.57
C THR A 87 18.36 15.56 -0.58
N GLU A 88 19.47 14.87 -0.30
CA GLU A 88 20.83 15.40 -0.46
C GLU A 88 21.14 15.81 -1.91
N GLY A 89 20.51 15.16 -2.90
CA GLY A 89 20.64 15.55 -4.31
C GLY A 89 19.84 16.79 -4.71
N TYR A 90 18.92 17.26 -3.85
CA TYR A 90 18.02 18.40 -4.10
C TYR A 90 18.28 19.58 -3.15
N VAL A 91 19.53 19.79 -2.72
CA VAL A 91 19.90 20.85 -1.77
C VAL A 91 19.47 22.24 -2.23
N ASP A 92 19.49 22.49 -3.54
CA ASP A 92 19.10 23.79 -4.11
C ASP A 92 17.58 23.93 -4.31
N ALA A 93 16.82 22.85 -4.14
CA ALA A 93 15.37 22.90 -4.28
C ALA A 93 14.74 23.44 -2.97
N PRO A 94 13.84 24.43 -3.07
CA PRO A 94 13.19 24.98 -1.88
C PRO A 94 12.22 23.99 -1.23
N VAL A 95 11.71 23.03 -1.98
CA VAL A 95 10.79 22.00 -1.50
C VAL A 95 10.95 20.72 -2.31
N VAL A 96 10.85 19.57 -1.64
CA VAL A 96 10.81 18.22 -2.25
C VAL A 96 9.51 17.54 -1.84
N LEU A 97 8.78 16.99 -2.81
CA LEU A 97 7.60 16.18 -2.57
C LEU A 97 7.95 14.70 -2.61
N PHE A 98 7.60 13.98 -1.56
CA PHE A 98 7.55 12.52 -1.55
C PHE A 98 6.10 12.06 -1.69
N ILE A 99 5.77 11.41 -2.80
CA ILE A 99 4.41 10.92 -3.05
C ILE A 99 4.34 9.40 -2.96
N SER A 100 3.21 8.90 -2.52
CA SER A 100 2.88 7.47 -2.56
C SER A 100 1.39 7.27 -2.81
N PRO A 101 0.97 6.12 -3.33
CA PRO A 101 -0.46 5.83 -3.44
C PRO A 101 -1.09 5.69 -2.04
N PRO A 102 -2.42 5.68 -1.96
CA PRO A 102 -3.14 5.38 -0.71
C PRO A 102 -2.58 4.13 -0.05
N HIS A 103 -2.42 4.16 1.27
CA HIS A 103 -1.78 3.11 2.08
C HIS A 103 -0.28 2.89 1.80
N GLY A 104 0.37 3.70 0.98
CA GLY A 104 1.79 3.60 0.62
C GLY A 104 2.76 4.20 1.64
N GLY A 105 2.27 4.71 2.77
CA GLY A 105 3.10 5.07 3.93
C GLY A 105 3.82 6.42 3.87
N HIS A 106 3.51 7.32 2.92
CA HIS A 106 4.19 8.63 2.79
C HIS A 106 4.27 9.41 4.12
N ALA A 107 3.16 9.45 4.86
CA ALA A 107 3.14 10.17 6.14
C ALA A 107 4.11 9.56 7.17
N ALA A 108 4.22 8.23 7.22
CA ALA A 108 5.15 7.55 8.11
C ALA A 108 6.61 7.76 7.67
N VAL A 109 6.90 7.61 6.37
CA VAL A 109 8.24 7.83 5.80
C VAL A 109 8.74 9.24 6.11
N VAL A 110 7.93 10.26 5.82
CA VAL A 110 8.31 11.66 6.04
C VAL A 110 8.39 12.01 7.53
N SER A 111 7.52 11.41 8.38
CA SER A 111 7.62 11.59 9.83
C SER A 111 8.88 10.96 10.41
N HIS A 112 9.26 9.75 9.98
CA HIS A 112 10.52 9.12 10.40
C HIS A 112 11.72 9.90 9.89
N TRP A 113 11.67 10.40 8.66
CA TRP A 113 12.71 11.27 8.12
C TRP A 113 12.87 12.53 8.97
N ALA A 114 11.78 13.23 9.30
CA ALA A 114 11.80 14.43 10.15
C ALA A 114 12.42 14.14 11.52
N GLN A 115 12.05 13.02 12.13
CA GLN A 115 12.61 12.58 13.40
C GLN A 115 14.13 12.34 13.32
N GLN A 116 14.61 11.70 12.25
CA GLN A 116 16.04 11.46 12.02
C GLN A 116 16.82 12.77 11.82
N GLN A 117 16.21 13.76 11.17
CA GLN A 117 16.80 15.09 10.93
C GLN A 117 16.63 16.06 12.12
N GLY A 118 15.87 15.68 13.14
CA GLY A 118 15.56 16.56 14.29
C GLY A 118 14.67 17.75 13.92
N VAL A 119 13.85 17.62 12.87
CA VAL A 119 12.94 18.66 12.38
C VAL A 119 11.52 18.40 12.88
N ASN A 120 10.86 19.44 13.36
CA ASN A 120 9.47 19.33 13.81
C ASN A 120 8.49 19.31 12.63
N CYS A 121 7.54 18.39 12.67
CA CYS A 121 6.46 18.33 11.70
C CYS A 121 5.43 19.46 11.95
N ILE A 122 4.99 20.09 10.88
CA ILE A 122 3.90 21.08 10.92
C ILE A 122 2.57 20.32 11.12
N SER A 123 1.85 20.68 12.16
CA SER A 123 0.54 20.10 12.47
C SER A 123 -0.50 20.52 11.43
N ALA A 124 -1.34 19.58 11.02
CA ALA A 124 -2.46 19.89 10.15
C ALA A 124 -3.43 20.89 10.81
N PRO A 125 -3.98 21.83 10.03
CA PRO A 125 -5.00 22.74 10.51
C PRO A 125 -6.30 21.97 10.84
N THR A 126 -7.10 22.54 11.71
CA THR A 126 -8.44 22.04 12.02
C THR A 126 -9.40 22.28 10.85
N LEU A 127 -10.56 21.60 10.87
CA LEU A 127 -11.58 21.80 9.84
C LEU A 127 -12.05 23.27 9.78
N ASN A 128 -12.20 23.93 10.93
CA ASN A 128 -12.61 25.33 10.99
C ASN A 128 -11.55 26.25 10.35
N GLU A 129 -10.28 26.06 10.68
CA GLU A 129 -9.18 26.81 10.07
C GLU A 129 -9.14 26.62 8.55
N LEU A 130 -9.41 25.40 8.04
CA LEU A 130 -9.47 25.13 6.60
C LEU A 130 -10.67 25.81 5.93
N THR A 131 -11.83 25.81 6.56
CA THR A 131 -13.05 26.41 5.99
C THR A 131 -13.03 27.93 6.06
N GLU A 132 -12.31 28.52 7.01
CA GLU A 132 -12.11 29.96 7.15
C GLU A 132 -10.90 30.47 6.34
N GLY A 133 -10.08 29.57 5.78
CA GLY A 133 -8.90 29.93 5.02
C GLY A 133 -7.76 30.49 5.89
N CYS A 134 -7.63 29.99 7.12
CA CYS A 134 -6.59 30.44 8.05
C CYS A 134 -5.18 30.04 7.54
N LEU A 135 -4.24 30.99 7.62
CA LEU A 135 -2.86 30.83 7.12
C LEU A 135 -1.82 30.62 8.24
N GLU A 136 -2.23 30.53 9.50
CA GLU A 136 -1.30 30.41 10.64
C GLU A 136 -0.37 29.20 10.52
N TRP A 137 -0.84 28.08 9.96
CA TRP A 137 0.00 26.93 9.76
C TRP A 137 1.10 27.16 8.69
N VAL A 138 0.85 28.01 7.69
CA VAL A 138 1.84 28.43 6.70
C VAL A 138 2.89 29.32 7.34
N GLU A 139 2.49 30.23 8.25
CA GLU A 139 3.43 31.06 9.01
C GLU A 139 4.37 30.23 9.87
N ARG A 140 3.88 29.10 10.42
CA ARG A 140 4.73 28.14 11.15
C ARG A 140 5.83 27.51 10.29
N CYS A 141 5.59 27.30 8.98
CA CYS A 141 6.64 26.87 8.06
C CYS A 141 7.75 27.93 7.94
N GLY A 142 7.38 29.21 7.80
CA GLY A 142 8.34 30.31 7.65
C GLY A 142 9.18 30.59 8.90
N SER A 143 8.74 30.15 10.08
CA SER A 143 9.48 30.33 11.33
C SER A 143 10.65 29.36 11.52
N GLN A 144 10.82 28.37 10.66
CA GLN A 144 11.82 27.31 10.76
C GLN A 144 12.79 27.35 9.59
N ARG A 145 14.06 26.97 9.83
CA ARG A 145 15.07 26.82 8.78
C ARG A 145 14.76 25.66 7.83
N GLN A 146 14.21 24.59 8.39
CA GLN A 146 13.65 23.45 7.68
C GLN A 146 12.27 23.15 8.22
N TRP A 147 11.33 22.81 7.36
CA TRP A 147 9.96 22.49 7.74
C TRP A 147 9.49 21.22 7.03
N VAL A 148 8.56 20.51 7.67
CA VAL A 148 8.09 19.21 7.21
C VAL A 148 6.58 19.11 7.34
N ILE A 149 5.94 18.68 6.26
CA ILE A 149 4.52 18.33 6.23
C ILE A 149 4.41 16.85 5.86
N PRO A 150 4.10 15.95 6.81
CA PRO A 150 4.05 14.51 6.54
C PRO A 150 2.90 14.08 5.62
N ALA A 151 1.80 14.82 5.60
CA ALA A 151 0.56 14.45 4.91
C ALA A 151 -0.16 15.71 4.41
N LEU A 152 0.16 16.15 3.18
CA LEU A 152 -0.38 17.39 2.60
C LEU A 152 -1.89 17.32 2.40
N GLU A 153 -2.45 16.14 2.17
CA GLU A 153 -3.88 15.89 2.02
C GLU A 153 -4.72 16.29 3.26
N ARG A 154 -4.04 16.52 4.40
CA ARG A 154 -4.66 17.02 5.63
C ARG A 154 -4.60 18.54 5.78
N HIS A 155 -3.91 19.24 4.87
CA HIS A 155 -3.66 20.68 4.96
C HIS A 155 -4.54 21.50 4.00
N PHE A 156 -5.46 20.85 3.32
CA PHE A 156 -6.43 21.54 2.48
C PHE A 156 -7.80 20.84 2.49
N LEU A 157 -8.76 21.55 1.98
CA LEU A 157 -10.07 21.00 1.67
C LEU A 157 -10.46 21.43 0.25
N ARG A 158 -11.09 20.53 -0.54
CA ARG A 158 -11.60 20.85 -1.87
C ARG A 158 -12.83 21.76 -1.74
N HIS A 159 -12.59 22.97 -1.25
CA HIS A 159 -13.54 24.03 -0.97
C HIS A 159 -12.92 25.37 -1.36
N THR A 160 -13.73 26.39 -1.60
CA THR A 160 -13.27 27.72 -2.10
C THR A 160 -12.16 28.31 -1.22
N GLN A 161 -12.35 28.32 0.09
CA GLN A 161 -11.37 28.83 1.05
C GLN A 161 -10.30 27.78 1.39
N GLY A 162 -10.65 26.49 1.33
CA GLY A 162 -9.83 25.41 1.83
C GLY A 162 -8.52 25.16 1.02
N LEU A 163 -8.40 25.69 -0.19
CA LEU A 163 -7.17 25.63 -1.01
C LEU A 163 -6.23 26.82 -0.78
N GLN A 164 -6.69 27.86 -0.09
CA GLN A 164 -5.90 29.11 0.06
C GLN A 164 -4.57 28.85 0.75
N GLY A 165 -4.57 28.07 1.84
CA GLY A 165 -3.35 27.77 2.59
C GLY A 165 -2.29 27.03 1.76
N VAL A 166 -2.69 26.05 0.96
CA VAL A 166 -1.74 25.30 0.09
C VAL A 166 -1.21 26.18 -1.03
N ARG A 167 -2.04 27.03 -1.63
CA ARG A 167 -1.58 28.01 -2.63
C ARG A 167 -0.53 28.95 -2.06
N GLU A 168 -0.82 29.53 -0.89
CA GLU A 168 0.12 30.42 -0.20
C GLU A 168 1.42 29.71 0.21
N LEU A 169 1.31 28.45 0.73
CA LEU A 169 2.48 27.64 1.05
C LEU A 169 3.39 27.45 -0.19
N LEU A 170 2.82 27.02 -1.30
CA LEU A 170 3.58 26.73 -2.51
C LEU A 170 4.16 28.00 -3.11
N GLU A 171 3.41 29.08 -3.16
CA GLU A 171 3.91 30.38 -3.64
C GLU A 171 5.09 30.87 -2.82
N ARG A 172 4.99 30.80 -1.48
CA ARG A 172 6.09 31.22 -0.60
C ARG A 172 7.29 30.28 -0.67
N ALA A 173 7.06 28.96 -0.75
CA ALA A 173 8.12 27.98 -0.87
C ALA A 173 8.90 28.17 -2.18
N LEU A 174 8.20 28.22 -3.33
CA LEU A 174 8.82 28.35 -4.64
C LEU A 174 9.50 29.71 -4.85
N SER A 175 9.01 30.77 -4.21
CA SER A 175 9.69 32.08 -4.20
C SER A 175 10.88 32.18 -3.24
N GLY A 176 11.24 31.09 -2.54
CA GLY A 176 12.35 31.06 -1.58
C GLY A 176 12.10 31.84 -0.29
N ARG A 177 10.85 32.23 -0.02
CA ARG A 177 10.48 32.96 1.21
C ARG A 177 10.35 32.07 2.44
N LEU A 178 10.33 30.76 2.24
CA LEU A 178 10.38 29.76 3.31
C LEU A 178 11.73 29.06 3.28
N GLY A 179 12.15 28.48 4.41
CA GLY A 179 13.28 27.56 4.43
C GLY A 179 13.01 26.29 3.61
N GLN A 180 13.96 25.36 3.62
CA GLN A 180 13.82 24.11 2.89
C GLN A 180 12.65 23.26 3.45
N GLY A 181 11.83 22.72 2.57
CA GLY A 181 10.66 21.92 2.91
C GLY A 181 10.71 20.50 2.37
N VAL A 182 10.19 19.56 3.16
CA VAL A 182 9.87 18.20 2.69
C VAL A 182 8.39 17.93 2.95
N ILE A 183 7.69 17.53 1.90
CA ILE A 183 6.25 17.28 1.94
C ILE A 183 5.98 15.84 1.57
N GLY A 184 5.31 15.09 2.47
CA GLY A 184 4.64 13.83 2.14
C GLY A 184 3.25 14.10 1.57
N CYS A 185 2.89 13.40 0.52
CA CYS A 185 1.63 13.63 -0.16
C CYS A 185 1.07 12.32 -0.74
N ASP A 186 -0.23 12.14 -0.61
CA ASP A 186 -0.93 11.09 -1.34
C ASP A 186 -0.90 11.37 -2.85
N SER A 187 -0.73 10.35 -3.69
CA SER A 187 -0.64 10.48 -5.15
C SER A 187 -1.89 11.10 -5.78
N TRP A 188 -3.08 10.85 -5.22
CA TRP A 188 -4.34 11.48 -5.65
C TRP A 188 -4.40 12.95 -5.30
N THR A 189 -3.92 13.31 -4.11
CA THR A 189 -3.74 14.69 -3.70
C THR A 189 -2.79 15.42 -4.63
N TYR A 190 -1.64 14.81 -4.93
CA TYR A 190 -0.67 15.37 -5.88
C TYR A 190 -1.31 15.63 -7.24
N ALA A 191 -1.97 14.62 -7.84
CA ALA A 191 -2.64 14.77 -9.12
C ALA A 191 -3.67 15.91 -9.11
N TYR A 192 -4.47 16.01 -8.03
CA TYR A 192 -5.44 17.09 -7.88
C TYR A 192 -4.77 18.47 -7.76
N LEU A 193 -3.75 18.61 -6.91
CA LEU A 193 -3.08 19.90 -6.69
C LEU A 193 -2.25 20.35 -7.90
N GLN A 194 -1.71 19.41 -8.68
CA GLN A 194 -1.04 19.73 -9.94
C GLN A 194 -1.97 20.48 -10.90
N HIS A 195 -3.25 20.10 -10.96
CA HIS A 195 -4.25 20.78 -11.78
C HIS A 195 -4.87 22.01 -11.13
N ALA A 196 -5.09 21.98 -9.79
CA ALA A 196 -5.82 23.04 -9.10
C ALA A 196 -4.95 24.24 -8.69
N VAL A 197 -3.66 24.00 -8.48
CA VAL A 197 -2.71 25.01 -7.94
C VAL A 197 -1.50 25.19 -8.85
N GLY A 198 -1.02 24.10 -9.46
CA GLY A 198 0.24 24.04 -10.20
C GLY A 198 1.41 23.64 -9.27
N LEU A 199 2.15 22.62 -9.69
CA LEU A 199 3.31 22.09 -8.98
C LEU A 199 4.53 22.02 -9.92
N GLU A 200 4.55 22.87 -10.95
CA GLU A 200 5.59 22.87 -11.95
C GLU A 200 6.94 23.24 -11.32
N GLY A 201 7.97 22.48 -11.67
CA GLY A 201 9.34 22.72 -11.16
C GLY A 201 9.60 22.24 -9.73
N VAL A 202 8.63 21.62 -9.07
CA VAL A 202 8.84 20.99 -7.77
C VAL A 202 9.40 19.57 -7.99
N PRO A 203 10.58 19.22 -7.43
CA PRO A 203 11.06 17.85 -7.44
C PRO A 203 10.07 16.90 -6.75
N VAL A 204 9.68 15.84 -7.45
CA VAL A 204 8.76 14.82 -6.93
C VAL A 204 9.44 13.47 -6.98
N VAL A 205 9.46 12.79 -5.84
CA VAL A 205 10.06 11.47 -5.68
C VAL A 205 9.04 10.47 -5.14
N THR A 206 9.22 9.21 -5.48
CA THR A 206 8.36 8.11 -5.03
C THR A 206 9.19 6.85 -4.83
N LEU A 207 8.63 5.86 -4.14
CA LEU A 207 9.21 4.53 -4.11
C LEU A 207 8.97 3.82 -5.44
N GLN A 208 10.00 3.16 -5.98
CA GLN A 208 9.86 2.34 -7.17
C GLN A 208 8.88 1.18 -6.92
N ALA A 209 8.04 0.89 -7.90
CA ALA A 209 7.14 -0.25 -7.84
C ALA A 209 7.91 -1.56 -7.77
N LEU A 210 7.40 -2.51 -7.00
CA LEU A 210 8.02 -3.83 -6.81
C LEU A 210 7.46 -4.84 -7.80
N GLU A 211 8.37 -5.59 -8.43
CA GLU A 211 8.03 -6.78 -9.21
C GLU A 211 7.67 -7.97 -8.30
N GLY A 212 7.08 -9.02 -8.87
CA GLY A 212 6.68 -10.20 -8.12
C GLY A 212 7.81 -10.87 -7.35
N GLU A 213 9.00 -10.96 -7.94
CA GLU A 213 10.21 -11.50 -7.29
C GLU A 213 10.61 -10.65 -6.09
N GLN A 214 10.55 -9.33 -6.23
CA GLN A 214 10.88 -8.38 -5.17
C GLN A 214 9.89 -8.46 -4.00
N LEU A 215 8.59 -8.62 -4.30
CA LEU A 215 7.59 -8.90 -3.27
C LEU A 215 7.82 -10.22 -2.55
N ALA A 216 8.25 -11.27 -3.28
CA ALA A 216 8.60 -12.56 -2.69
C ALA A 216 9.74 -12.43 -1.69
N HIS A 217 10.82 -11.75 -2.08
CA HIS A 217 11.94 -11.47 -1.18
C HIS A 217 11.51 -10.69 0.07
N TYR A 218 10.68 -9.66 -0.10
CA TYR A 218 10.19 -8.86 1.01
C TYR A 218 9.35 -9.69 2.00
N PHE A 219 8.38 -10.47 1.49
CA PHE A 219 7.53 -11.28 2.36
C PHE A 219 8.29 -12.45 3.00
N ALA A 220 9.29 -13.02 2.32
CA ALA A 220 10.16 -14.03 2.90
C ALA A 220 11.02 -13.47 4.06
N GLN A 221 11.50 -12.24 3.95
CA GLN A 221 12.23 -11.56 5.04
C GLN A 221 11.33 -11.29 6.23
N LEU A 222 10.11 -10.77 6.02
CA LEU A 222 9.15 -10.53 7.12
C LEU A 222 8.87 -11.78 7.93
N ALA A 223 8.68 -12.92 7.25
CA ALA A 223 8.39 -14.20 7.89
C ALA A 223 9.60 -14.79 8.65
N GLY A 224 10.81 -14.28 8.41
CA GLY A 224 12.06 -14.82 8.98
C GLY A 224 12.50 -14.20 10.31
N ASP A 225 11.98 -13.04 10.69
CA ASP A 225 12.45 -12.29 11.88
C ASP A 225 12.10 -12.97 13.22
N GLY A 226 11.19 -13.94 13.23
CA GLY A 226 10.76 -14.66 14.44
C GLY A 226 11.56 -15.94 14.78
N GLY A 227 12.62 -16.28 14.06
CA GLY A 227 13.48 -17.46 14.31
C GLY A 227 12.95 -18.78 13.71
N VAL A 228 11.65 -18.95 13.49
CA VAL A 228 11.04 -20.07 12.78
C VAL A 228 10.41 -19.53 11.49
N ARG A 229 10.91 -19.95 10.34
CA ARG A 229 10.34 -19.55 9.04
C ARG A 229 9.13 -20.42 8.71
N PRO A 230 7.93 -19.85 8.50
CA PRO A 230 6.81 -20.62 8.02
C PRO A 230 7.01 -20.94 6.53
N THR A 231 6.56 -22.10 6.12
CA THR A 231 6.44 -22.41 4.69
C THR A 231 5.05 -21.99 4.24
N VAL A 232 4.97 -21.13 3.22
CA VAL A 232 3.70 -20.62 2.67
C VAL A 232 3.40 -21.36 1.38
N TYR A 233 2.27 -22.05 1.34
CA TYR A 233 1.80 -22.84 0.19
C TYR A 233 0.66 -22.14 -0.53
N SER A 234 0.56 -22.34 -1.84
CA SER A 234 -0.61 -21.95 -2.63
C SER A 234 -1.79 -22.89 -2.35
N SER A 235 -2.96 -22.36 -1.99
CA SER A 235 -4.15 -23.19 -1.79
C SER A 235 -4.59 -23.91 -3.07
N ARG A 236 -4.29 -23.32 -4.24
CA ARG A 236 -4.64 -23.86 -5.54
C ARG A 236 -3.73 -24.99 -6.02
N THR A 237 -2.42 -24.82 -5.83
CA THR A 237 -1.42 -25.73 -6.42
C THR A 237 -0.74 -26.62 -5.40
N GLY A 238 -0.80 -26.28 -4.10
CA GLY A 238 -0.02 -26.93 -3.06
C GLY A 238 1.49 -26.65 -3.12
N GLN A 239 1.92 -25.82 -4.05
CA GLN A 239 3.34 -25.45 -4.22
C GLN A 239 3.75 -24.38 -3.21
N PRO A 240 5.01 -24.40 -2.73
CA PRO A 240 5.53 -23.34 -1.87
C PRO A 240 5.68 -22.03 -2.68
N ILE A 241 5.25 -20.91 -2.08
CA ILE A 241 5.28 -19.57 -2.73
C ILE A 241 6.56 -18.81 -2.37
N LEU A 242 7.12 -19.03 -1.19
CA LEU A 242 8.30 -18.32 -0.66
C LEU A 242 9.51 -19.27 -0.53
N ALA A 243 9.63 -20.28 -1.39
CA ALA A 243 10.78 -21.19 -1.38
C ALA A 243 12.06 -20.43 -1.72
N ASP A 244 13.17 -20.77 -1.04
CA ASP A 244 14.49 -20.27 -1.40
C ASP A 244 14.80 -20.73 -2.83
N VAL A 245 14.93 -19.78 -3.72
CA VAL A 245 15.28 -20.05 -5.12
C VAL A 245 16.76 -20.38 -5.17
N SER A 246 17.08 -21.66 -5.19
CA SER A 246 18.35 -22.08 -5.76
C SER A 246 18.30 -21.81 -7.27
N GLU A 247 19.29 -21.08 -7.77
CA GLU A 247 19.37 -20.52 -9.14
C GLU A 247 19.22 -21.56 -10.28
N ASP A 248 19.08 -22.85 -10.00
CA ASP A 248 19.10 -23.96 -10.98
C ASP A 248 17.76 -24.68 -11.18
N SER A 249 16.67 -24.28 -10.55
CA SER A 249 15.42 -25.03 -10.68
C SER A 249 14.38 -24.31 -11.54
N ALA A 250 13.84 -24.99 -12.53
CA ALA A 250 12.68 -24.57 -13.32
C ALA A 250 11.43 -24.25 -12.46
N ASP A 251 11.44 -24.67 -11.19
CA ASP A 251 10.40 -24.39 -10.18
C ASP A 251 10.46 -22.95 -9.63
N GLY A 252 11.62 -22.27 -9.69
CA GLY A 252 11.75 -20.89 -9.24
C GLY A 252 10.86 -19.92 -10.01
N GLU A 253 10.77 -20.09 -11.33
CA GLU A 253 9.93 -19.24 -12.18
C GLU A 253 8.44 -19.44 -11.93
N ARG A 254 8.02 -20.64 -11.47
CA ARG A 254 6.64 -20.96 -11.13
C ARG A 254 6.22 -20.43 -9.75
N SER A 255 7.15 -20.39 -8.81
CA SER A 255 6.92 -19.93 -7.43
C SER A 255 6.48 -18.45 -7.36
N TYR A 256 6.94 -17.61 -8.30
CA TYR A 256 6.62 -16.18 -8.29
C TYR A 256 5.33 -15.79 -9.02
N LYS A 257 4.68 -16.70 -9.75
CA LYS A 257 3.51 -16.34 -10.58
C LYS A 257 2.37 -15.71 -9.77
N GLU A 258 2.13 -16.18 -8.54
CA GLU A 258 1.09 -15.60 -7.69
C GLU A 258 1.48 -14.20 -7.19
N LEU A 259 2.77 -14.00 -6.90
CA LEU A 259 3.27 -12.69 -6.48
C LEU A 259 3.44 -11.73 -7.67
N GLN A 260 3.72 -12.22 -8.88
CA GLN A 260 3.65 -11.42 -10.11
C GLN A 260 2.21 -10.90 -10.36
N ARG A 261 1.22 -11.76 -10.13
CA ARG A 261 -0.19 -11.34 -10.21
C ARG A 261 -0.54 -10.30 -9.14
N LEU A 262 -0.06 -10.50 -7.92
CA LEU A 262 -0.24 -9.54 -6.84
C LEU A 262 0.44 -8.20 -7.16
N ALA A 263 1.69 -8.23 -7.64
CA ALA A 263 2.41 -7.05 -8.08
C ALA A 263 1.66 -6.29 -9.17
N ALA A 264 1.22 -7.00 -10.22
CA ALA A 264 0.45 -6.40 -11.29
C ALA A 264 -0.86 -5.78 -10.80
N HIS A 265 -1.58 -6.47 -9.92
CA HIS A 265 -2.84 -6.01 -9.36
C HIS A 265 -2.67 -4.76 -8.47
N CYS A 266 -1.65 -4.77 -7.62
CA CYS A 266 -1.32 -3.66 -6.73
C CYS A 266 -0.44 -2.58 -7.41
N ARG A 267 -0.15 -2.70 -8.72
CA ARG A 267 0.79 -1.81 -9.46
C ARG A 267 2.18 -1.75 -8.79
N GLY A 268 2.58 -2.82 -8.12
CA GLY A 268 3.85 -2.91 -7.40
C GLY A 268 3.90 -2.14 -6.07
N HIS A 269 2.79 -1.60 -5.59
CA HIS A 269 2.76 -0.82 -4.36
C HIS A 269 2.77 -1.70 -3.11
N LEU A 270 3.88 -1.62 -2.36
CA LEU A 270 4.13 -2.46 -1.20
C LEU A 270 3.01 -2.40 -0.15
N GLY A 271 2.53 -1.19 0.19
CA GLY A 271 1.49 -1.03 1.21
C GLY A 271 0.20 -1.75 0.85
N ILE A 272 -0.23 -1.65 -0.42
CA ILE A 272 -1.43 -2.34 -0.91
C ILE A 272 -1.17 -3.85 -0.97
N ALA A 273 -0.03 -4.28 -1.51
CA ALA A 273 0.36 -5.69 -1.58
C ALA A 273 0.40 -6.35 -0.20
N TRP A 274 0.90 -5.64 0.82
CA TRP A 274 0.93 -6.09 2.20
C TRP A 274 -0.48 -6.38 2.74
N HIS A 275 -1.46 -5.53 2.45
CA HIS A 275 -2.85 -5.76 2.86
C HIS A 275 -3.46 -6.99 2.19
N TYR A 276 -3.23 -7.18 0.89
CA TYR A 276 -3.68 -8.37 0.17
C TYR A 276 -3.00 -9.63 0.68
N TRP A 277 -1.69 -9.59 0.92
CA TRP A 277 -0.94 -10.71 1.47
C TRP A 277 -1.51 -11.12 2.83
N ARG A 278 -1.69 -10.18 3.74
CA ARG A 278 -2.22 -10.41 5.08
C ARG A 278 -3.65 -11.00 5.07
N GLU A 279 -4.54 -10.47 4.24
CA GLU A 279 -5.93 -10.94 4.18
C GLU A 279 -6.07 -12.32 3.59
N ARG A 280 -5.13 -12.75 2.74
CA ARG A 280 -5.19 -14.05 2.05
C ARG A 280 -4.53 -15.19 2.84
N LEU A 281 -3.73 -14.91 3.85
CA LEU A 281 -3.07 -15.93 4.66
C LEU A 281 -4.09 -16.71 5.50
N ARG A 282 -3.90 -18.03 5.50
CA ARG A 282 -4.72 -19.00 6.23
C ARG A 282 -3.84 -20.01 6.94
N GLU A 283 -4.40 -20.64 7.96
CA GLU A 283 -3.82 -21.84 8.57
C GLU A 283 -4.73 -23.03 8.36
N PRO A 284 -4.22 -24.28 8.29
CA PRO A 284 -5.05 -25.45 8.13
C PRO A 284 -5.95 -25.61 9.36
N VAL A 285 -7.19 -26.09 9.13
CA VAL A 285 -8.07 -26.51 10.22
C VAL A 285 -7.43 -27.74 10.86
N GLY A 286 -6.72 -27.57 11.99
CA GLY A 286 -6.09 -28.67 12.70
C GLY A 286 -7.13 -29.62 13.27
N ASN A 287 -6.90 -30.91 13.16
CA ASN A 287 -7.53 -31.87 14.07
C ASN A 287 -6.91 -31.61 15.47
N ASP A 288 -7.60 -30.87 16.30
CA ASP A 288 -7.21 -30.59 17.69
C ASP A 288 -7.15 -31.85 18.59
N GLU A 289 -7.27 -33.04 18.04
CA GLU A 289 -7.23 -34.33 18.78
C GLU A 289 -5.82 -34.89 18.97
N SER A 290 -4.79 -34.38 18.30
CA SER A 290 -3.41 -34.92 18.43
C SER A 290 -2.68 -34.40 19.68
N GLY A 291 -3.23 -33.45 20.40
CA GLY A 291 -2.59 -32.81 21.59
C GLY A 291 -2.95 -33.42 22.93
N ARG A 292 -3.92 -34.34 23.02
CA ARG A 292 -4.41 -34.90 24.30
C ARG A 292 -4.17 -36.40 24.57
N SER A 293 -3.54 -37.11 23.66
CA SER A 293 -3.41 -38.59 23.79
C SER A 293 -1.98 -39.12 23.86
N GLN A 294 -0.98 -38.33 24.29
CA GLN A 294 0.38 -38.82 24.48
C GLN A 294 1.00 -38.42 25.83
N GLU A 295 0.24 -38.49 26.89
CA GLU A 295 0.79 -38.75 28.22
C GLU A 295 0.57 -40.22 28.52
N GLN A 296 1.46 -41.09 28.08
CA GLN A 296 1.83 -42.39 28.67
C GLN A 296 2.50 -43.28 27.59
N SER A 297 3.78 -43.11 27.39
CA SER A 297 4.72 -44.22 27.23
C SER A 297 6.14 -43.73 27.37
N GLU A 298 6.70 -44.10 28.52
CA GLU A 298 8.13 -43.93 28.84
C GLU A 298 8.99 -44.77 27.91
N GLY A 299 10.09 -44.18 27.47
CA GLY A 299 11.31 -44.88 27.14
C GLY A 299 11.65 -45.17 25.68
N GLN A 300 12.04 -44.13 24.93
CA GLN A 300 13.11 -44.25 23.93
C GLN A 300 13.65 -42.85 23.57
N PRO A 301 14.99 -42.65 23.45
CA PRO A 301 15.54 -41.36 23.04
C PRO A 301 15.16 -41.12 21.56
N LYS A 302 14.21 -40.19 21.35
CA LYS A 302 13.89 -39.68 19.97
C LYS A 302 15.07 -38.84 19.49
N GLU A 303 15.54 -39.17 18.30
CA GLU A 303 16.35 -38.27 17.50
C GLU A 303 15.72 -36.88 17.45
N PRO A 304 16.50 -35.79 17.33
CA PRO A 304 15.94 -34.44 17.24
C PRO A 304 15.01 -34.38 16.01
N SER A 305 13.71 -34.38 16.28
CA SER A 305 12.67 -34.21 15.28
C SER A 305 12.93 -32.90 14.54
N LYS A 306 13.00 -32.97 13.19
CA LYS A 306 13.01 -31.84 12.28
C LYS A 306 12.10 -30.75 12.85
N GLU A 307 12.68 -29.55 13.06
CA GLU A 307 11.96 -28.36 13.46
C GLU A 307 10.66 -28.31 12.68
N SER A 308 9.51 -28.37 13.35
CA SER A 308 8.21 -28.34 12.71
C SER A 308 7.99 -26.94 12.18
N SER A 309 8.37 -26.72 10.91
CA SER A 309 8.05 -25.47 10.24
C SER A 309 6.52 -25.31 10.21
N LYS A 310 6.02 -24.17 10.64
CA LYS A 310 4.59 -23.91 10.61
C LYS A 310 4.13 -23.75 9.15
N GLU A 311 3.10 -24.50 8.77
CA GLU A 311 2.50 -24.40 7.44
C GLU A 311 1.49 -23.25 7.41
N LEU A 312 1.63 -22.37 6.44
CA LEU A 312 0.65 -21.34 6.11
C LEU A 312 0.19 -21.52 4.66
N TRP A 313 -1.00 -21.08 4.36
CA TRP A 313 -1.62 -21.21 3.05
C TRP A 313 -2.06 -19.86 2.53
N LEU A 314 -1.78 -19.56 1.26
CA LEU A 314 -2.24 -18.34 0.59
C LEU A 314 -3.43 -18.69 -0.30
N LEU A 315 -4.58 -18.06 -0.06
CA LEU A 315 -5.75 -18.22 -0.91
C LEU A 315 -5.47 -17.70 -2.33
N ASP A 316 -5.96 -18.41 -3.36
CA ASP A 316 -5.80 -17.99 -4.76
C ASP A 316 -6.64 -16.74 -5.08
N ALA A 317 -7.85 -16.65 -4.53
CA ALA A 317 -8.74 -15.54 -4.77
C ALA A 317 -8.19 -14.23 -4.20
N LEU A 318 -8.08 -13.20 -5.04
CA LEU A 318 -7.94 -11.84 -4.57
C LEU A 318 -9.30 -11.42 -4.00
N ALA A 319 -9.38 -11.23 -2.68
CA ALA A 319 -10.60 -10.82 -2.00
C ALA A 319 -10.92 -9.35 -2.35
N GLU A 320 -11.37 -9.11 -3.57
CA GLU A 320 -11.78 -7.79 -4.03
C GLU A 320 -13.23 -7.51 -3.66
N ALA A 321 -13.50 -6.29 -3.22
CA ALA A 321 -14.88 -5.83 -3.14
C ALA A 321 -15.40 -5.57 -4.56
N GLU A 322 -16.49 -6.22 -4.93
CA GLU A 322 -17.15 -5.99 -6.21
C GLU A 322 -17.89 -4.64 -6.18
N LEU A 323 -17.42 -3.71 -7.00
CA LEU A 323 -18.16 -2.48 -7.29
C LEU A 323 -19.23 -2.78 -8.35
N ALA A 324 -20.48 -2.47 -8.04
CA ALA A 324 -21.55 -2.57 -9.01
C ALA A 324 -21.26 -1.66 -10.22
N SER A 325 -21.53 -2.16 -11.43
CA SER A 325 -21.33 -1.40 -12.68
C SER A 325 -22.20 -0.13 -12.74
N ASP A 326 -23.30 -0.12 -12.00
CA ASP A 326 -24.26 0.99 -11.89
C ASP A 326 -24.03 1.87 -10.63
N THR A 327 -22.82 1.84 -10.06
CA THR A 327 -22.43 2.74 -8.95
C THR A 327 -22.79 4.18 -9.31
N GLY A 328 -23.74 4.78 -8.58
CA GLY A 328 -24.28 6.11 -8.88
C GLY A 328 -23.27 7.24 -8.73
N ASP A 329 -23.58 8.41 -9.28
CA ASP A 329 -22.69 9.58 -9.29
C ASP A 329 -22.30 10.05 -7.90
N VAL A 330 -23.22 10.00 -6.93
CA VAL A 330 -22.96 10.36 -5.53
C VAL A 330 -21.86 9.48 -4.93
N ALA A 331 -21.97 8.16 -5.13
CA ALA A 331 -20.97 7.21 -4.62
C ALA A 331 -19.63 7.37 -5.35
N THR A 332 -19.64 7.60 -6.66
CA THR A 332 -18.43 7.81 -7.45
C THR A 332 -17.67 9.07 -7.01
N LEU A 333 -18.39 10.20 -6.86
CA LEU A 333 -17.77 11.45 -6.41
C LEU A 333 -17.30 11.36 -4.96
N LEU A 334 -18.03 10.64 -4.09
CA LEU A 334 -17.61 10.37 -2.73
C LEU A 334 -16.28 9.59 -2.70
N LEU A 335 -16.15 8.52 -3.49
CA LEU A 335 -14.91 7.73 -3.58
C LEU A 335 -13.73 8.57 -4.06
N HIS A 336 -13.93 9.36 -5.13
CA HIS A 336 -12.91 10.27 -5.65
C HIS A 336 -12.49 11.32 -4.60
N THR A 337 -13.46 11.90 -3.91
CA THR A 337 -13.19 12.89 -2.86
C THR A 337 -12.39 12.29 -1.70
N LEU A 338 -12.73 11.06 -1.27
CA LEU A 338 -12.00 10.37 -0.21
C LEU A 338 -10.56 10.03 -0.62
N LEU A 339 -10.31 9.69 -1.89
CA LEU A 339 -8.96 9.45 -2.38
C LEU A 339 -8.14 10.75 -2.43
N ILE A 340 -8.69 11.85 -2.93
CA ILE A 340 -8.01 13.16 -2.96
C ILE A 340 -7.58 13.62 -1.56
N HIS A 341 -8.33 13.30 -0.52
CA HIS A 341 -8.06 13.75 0.85
C HIS A 341 -7.43 12.68 1.75
N GLY A 342 -7.04 11.51 1.21
CA GLY A 342 -6.55 10.38 2.03
C GLY A 342 -7.53 9.98 3.14
N GLY A 343 -8.83 10.23 2.92
CA GLY A 343 -9.92 10.07 3.86
C GLY A 343 -10.41 11.38 4.51
N LEU A 344 -11.67 11.41 4.90
CA LEU A 344 -12.34 12.55 5.51
C LEU A 344 -13.24 12.14 6.67
N GLU A 345 -13.42 13.05 7.62
CA GLU A 345 -14.41 12.97 8.68
C GLU A 345 -15.81 13.32 8.14
N ASP A 346 -16.85 12.89 8.84
CA ASP A 346 -18.24 13.14 8.46
C ASP A 346 -18.55 14.61 8.22
N GLN A 347 -18.08 15.47 9.11
CA GLN A 347 -18.32 16.91 9.03
C GLN A 347 -17.64 17.51 7.78
N ALA A 348 -16.41 17.09 7.47
CA ALA A 348 -15.66 17.58 6.32
C ALA A 348 -16.31 17.19 4.99
N LEU A 349 -16.94 16.01 4.91
CA LEU A 349 -17.68 15.57 3.72
C LEU A 349 -18.80 16.53 3.33
N GLY A 350 -19.49 17.12 4.31
CA GLY A 350 -20.55 18.10 4.08
C GLY A 350 -20.08 19.39 3.39
N TYR A 351 -18.79 19.74 3.51
CA TYR A 351 -18.23 20.94 2.85
C TYR A 351 -17.74 20.69 1.44
N VAL A 352 -17.38 19.42 1.10
CA VAL A 352 -16.73 19.10 -0.17
C VAL A 352 -17.62 18.40 -1.19
N LEU A 353 -18.75 17.83 -0.75
CA LEU A 353 -19.69 17.14 -1.63
C LEU A 353 -20.85 18.08 -2.02
N PRO A 354 -21.21 18.15 -3.33
CA PRO A 354 -22.31 18.98 -3.81
C PRO A 354 -23.69 18.29 -3.64
N PHE A 355 -23.82 17.38 -2.70
CA PHE A 355 -25.02 16.59 -2.45
C PHE A 355 -25.56 16.87 -1.06
N SER A 356 -26.83 16.53 -0.85
CA SER A 356 -27.41 16.60 0.48
C SER A 356 -26.70 15.64 1.45
N SER A 357 -26.67 16.02 2.73
CA SER A 357 -26.09 15.16 3.78
C SER A 357 -26.74 13.77 3.82
N HIS A 358 -28.02 13.66 3.45
CA HIS A 358 -28.74 12.38 3.40
C HIS A 358 -28.26 11.49 2.25
N GLU A 359 -28.08 12.04 1.06
CA GLU A 359 -27.56 11.30 -0.10
C GLU A 359 -26.12 10.83 0.14
N ALA A 360 -25.27 11.72 0.65
CA ALA A 360 -23.90 11.40 1.01
C ALA A 360 -23.81 10.30 2.09
N LEU A 361 -24.66 10.38 3.12
CA LEU A 361 -24.74 9.37 4.18
C LEU A 361 -25.19 8.01 3.62
N ASN A 362 -26.22 7.98 2.80
CA ASN A 362 -26.72 6.73 2.22
C ASN A 362 -25.67 6.06 1.32
N ALA A 363 -25.02 6.81 0.43
CA ALA A 363 -23.96 6.31 -0.41
C ALA A 363 -22.79 5.76 0.42
N ARG A 364 -22.36 6.49 1.46
CA ARG A 364 -21.30 6.08 2.36
C ARG A 364 -21.62 4.78 3.09
N LEU A 365 -22.83 4.67 3.67
CA LEU A 365 -23.25 3.47 4.38
C LEU A 365 -23.38 2.27 3.44
N ALA A 366 -23.85 2.47 2.20
CA ALA A 366 -23.94 1.42 1.20
C ALA A 366 -22.52 0.89 0.85
N LEU A 367 -21.59 1.78 0.56
CA LEU A 367 -20.20 1.43 0.26
C LEU A 367 -19.49 0.78 1.47
N ALA A 368 -19.76 1.23 2.69
CA ALA A 368 -19.21 0.63 3.90
C ALA A 368 -19.74 -0.79 4.13
N ARG A 369 -21.02 -1.06 3.88
CA ARG A 369 -21.59 -2.42 3.95
C ARG A 369 -21.01 -3.38 2.93
N GLN A 370 -20.60 -2.87 1.78
CA GLN A 370 -19.91 -3.63 0.73
C GLN A 370 -18.41 -3.82 1.02
N GLY A 371 -17.87 -3.27 2.12
CA GLY A 371 -16.44 -3.32 2.44
C GLY A 371 -15.56 -2.40 1.59
N ILE A 372 -16.15 -1.52 0.78
CA ILE A 372 -15.42 -0.59 -0.09
C ILE A 372 -14.86 0.58 0.72
N LEU A 373 -15.59 1.04 1.73
CA LEU A 373 -15.15 2.05 2.67
C LEU A 373 -14.93 1.46 4.06
N ARG A 374 -13.95 2.00 4.73
CA ARG A 374 -13.70 1.75 6.17
C ARG A 374 -13.59 3.07 6.92
N CYS A 375 -14.00 3.07 8.18
CA CYS A 375 -13.72 4.16 9.10
C CYS A 375 -12.49 3.81 9.94
N HIS A 376 -11.46 4.63 9.88
CA HIS A 376 -10.26 4.49 10.68
C HIS A 376 -9.96 5.81 11.38
N GLN A 377 -9.87 5.80 12.71
CA GLN A 377 -9.64 6.99 13.53
C GLN A 377 -10.63 8.15 13.23
N GLY A 378 -11.92 7.81 13.04
CA GLY A 378 -12.96 8.79 12.72
C GLY A 378 -12.99 9.29 11.27
N ARG A 379 -12.07 8.84 10.41
CA ARG A 379 -11.98 9.23 9.00
C ARG A 379 -12.43 8.08 8.09
N TRP A 380 -13.31 8.39 7.17
CA TRP A 380 -13.72 7.47 6.11
C TRP A 380 -12.66 7.40 5.02
N GLN A 381 -12.29 6.21 4.63
CA GLN A 381 -11.25 5.94 3.63
C GLN A 381 -11.69 4.80 2.72
N VAL A 382 -11.18 4.78 1.50
CA VAL A 382 -11.26 3.61 0.63
C VAL A 382 -10.47 2.47 1.27
N ALA A 383 -11.08 1.30 1.39
CA ALA A 383 -10.41 0.13 1.95
C ALA A 383 -9.25 -0.31 1.03
N PRO A 384 -8.11 -0.78 1.59
CA PRO A 384 -6.95 -1.16 0.77
C PRO A 384 -7.28 -2.20 -0.30
N LEU A 385 -8.09 -3.21 0.04
CA LEU A 385 -8.50 -4.28 -0.86
C LEU A 385 -9.48 -3.82 -1.96
N SER A 386 -10.06 -2.63 -1.82
CA SER A 386 -10.99 -2.05 -2.81
C SER A 386 -10.31 -1.00 -3.69
N TYR A 387 -9.05 -0.63 -3.38
CA TYR A 387 -8.37 0.46 -4.06
C TYR A 387 -8.27 0.25 -5.58
N ALA A 388 -7.82 -0.94 -6.00
CA ALA A 388 -7.66 -1.26 -7.42
C ALA A 388 -8.99 -1.16 -8.20
N SER A 389 -10.09 -1.68 -7.62
CA SER A 389 -11.42 -1.64 -8.23
C SER A 389 -11.99 -0.22 -8.27
N VAL A 390 -11.78 0.57 -7.21
CA VAL A 390 -12.18 1.99 -7.14
C VAL A 390 -11.42 2.82 -8.16
N ARG A 391 -10.08 2.66 -8.25
CA ARG A 391 -9.25 3.35 -9.23
C ARG A 391 -9.73 3.07 -10.65
N GLN A 392 -10.00 1.81 -10.98
CA GLN A 392 -10.51 1.41 -12.30
C GLN A 392 -11.89 2.02 -12.60
N LEU A 393 -12.81 2.05 -11.62
CA LEU A 393 -14.11 2.68 -11.76
C LEU A 393 -13.95 4.16 -12.12
N LEU A 394 -13.10 4.88 -11.37
CA LEU A 394 -12.86 6.31 -11.58
C LEU A 394 -12.22 6.59 -12.95
N GLU A 395 -11.23 5.79 -13.34
CA GLU A 395 -10.59 5.86 -14.66
C GLU A 395 -11.60 5.61 -15.78
N SER A 396 -12.45 4.59 -15.67
CA SER A 396 -13.48 4.28 -16.67
C SER A 396 -14.54 5.37 -16.83
N ARG A 397 -14.69 6.22 -15.83
CA ARG A 397 -15.62 7.37 -15.81
C ARG A 397 -14.94 8.71 -16.10
N ASN A 398 -13.69 8.68 -16.56
CA ASN A 398 -12.88 9.86 -16.85
C ASN A 398 -12.69 10.83 -15.69
N TYR A 399 -12.66 10.31 -14.44
CA TYR A 399 -12.20 11.09 -13.33
C TYR A 399 -10.68 11.23 -13.37
N LEU A 400 -10.16 12.28 -12.75
CA LEU A 400 -8.73 12.43 -12.54
C LEU A 400 -8.23 11.25 -11.70
N VAL A 401 -7.19 10.56 -12.19
CA VAL A 401 -6.52 9.46 -11.48
C VAL A 401 -5.08 9.84 -11.14
N ASP A 402 -4.51 9.14 -10.19
CA ASP A 402 -3.13 9.34 -9.76
C ASP A 402 -2.12 8.86 -10.81
N PRO A 403 -0.89 9.39 -10.81
CA PRO A 403 0.16 9.03 -11.77
C PRO A 403 0.86 7.70 -11.46
N LEU A 404 0.64 7.09 -10.27
CA LEU A 404 1.33 5.89 -9.80
C LEU A 404 0.60 4.58 -10.11
#